data_bad31cf6404c103340c21009d84be032
#
_entry.id   bad31cf6404c103340c21009d84be032
#
_cell.length_a   1.000
_cell.length_b   1.000
_cell.length_c   1.000
_cell.angle_alpha   90.00
_cell.angle_beta   90.00
_cell.angle_gamma   90.00
#
_symmetry.space_group_name_H-M   'P 1'
#
loop_
_entity.id
_entity.type
_entity.pdbx_description
1 polymer ?
#
loop_
_entity_poly.entity_id
_entity_poly.type
_entity_poly.pdbx_seq_one_letter_code
_entity_poly.pdbx_strand_id
1 'polypeptide(L)'
;NLHVQSVDQVNAIKTVKRKITDLDKSKIEEQKKAVRAGYDMDIIPSDLATYGAEAKKLLQDLQSRNERMFLLTFLILNTADTPRQLDNNIFQTSSIAQKYNCALTRLDFQQEEGLMSSLPLGLNQIEIQRGLTTSSVAIFVPFTTQELFQSGSEALYYGINALSNNLIMVDRKLLKNPNGLILGTPGSGKSF
;
A
#
# COMPACT_ATOMS: atom_id res chain seq x y z
N ASN A 1 3.68 -4.66 7.95
CA ASN A 1 4.30 -3.36 8.18
C ASN A 1 4.52 -2.61 6.89
N LEU A 2 4.44 -1.29 6.97
CA LEU A 2 4.65 -0.39 5.85
C LEU A 2 5.70 0.65 6.26
N HIS A 3 6.82 0.69 5.53
CA HIS A 3 7.83 1.73 5.69
C HIS A 3 7.73 2.70 4.53
N VAL A 4 7.66 3.98 4.84
CA VAL A 4 7.58 5.05 3.86
C VAL A 4 8.71 6.03 4.12
N GLN A 5 9.60 6.18 3.14
CA GLN A 5 10.74 7.08 3.21
C GLN A 5 10.58 8.18 2.15
N SER A 6 10.66 9.43 2.55
CA SER A 6 10.64 10.54 1.61
C SER A 6 11.97 10.63 0.85
N VAL A 7 11.88 10.91 -0.45
CA VAL A 7 13.04 11.17 -1.31
C VAL A 7 13.14 12.67 -1.54
N ASP A 8 14.37 13.20 -1.47
CA ASP A 8 14.61 14.60 -1.83
C ASP A 8 14.17 14.88 -3.27
N GLN A 9 13.44 15.98 -3.48
CA GLN A 9 12.79 16.30 -4.76
C GLN A 9 13.82 16.43 -5.91
N VAL A 10 14.96 17.05 -5.64
CA VAL A 10 16.02 17.23 -6.64
C VAL A 10 16.59 15.88 -7.06
N ASN A 11 16.84 15.01 -6.10
CA ASN A 11 17.36 13.66 -6.33
C ASN A 11 16.34 12.78 -7.05
N ALA A 12 15.05 12.88 -6.69
CA ALA A 12 13.96 12.16 -7.36
C ALA A 12 13.89 12.55 -8.84
N ILE A 13 13.83 13.85 -9.15
CA ILE A 13 13.80 14.36 -10.53
C ILE A 13 15.04 13.91 -11.31
N LYS A 14 16.25 14.00 -10.71
CA LYS A 14 17.49 13.56 -11.35
C LYS A 14 17.48 12.07 -11.69
N THR A 15 16.98 11.25 -10.77
CA THR A 15 16.88 9.78 -10.96
C THR A 15 15.90 9.44 -12.07
N VAL A 16 14.72 10.07 -12.09
CA VAL A 16 13.72 9.84 -13.15
C VAL A 16 14.25 10.29 -14.52
N LYS A 17 14.91 11.46 -14.60
CA LYS A 17 15.55 11.93 -15.84
C LYS A 17 16.60 10.96 -16.36
N ARG A 18 17.44 10.42 -15.46
CA ARG A 18 18.44 9.40 -15.85
C ARG A 18 17.75 8.17 -16.42
N LYS A 19 16.69 7.69 -15.75
CA LYS A 19 15.94 6.51 -16.22
C LYS A 19 15.29 6.74 -17.58
N ILE A 20 14.74 7.92 -17.84
CA ILE A 20 14.20 8.30 -19.17
C ILE A 20 15.32 8.22 -20.21
N THR A 21 16.49 8.78 -19.92
CA THR A 21 17.63 8.74 -20.85
C THR A 21 18.06 7.30 -21.15
N ASP A 22 18.07 6.43 -20.16
CA ASP A 22 18.43 5.01 -20.34
C ASP A 22 17.36 4.27 -21.16
N LEU A 23 16.07 4.55 -20.94
CA LEU A 23 14.97 4.01 -21.76
C LEU A 23 15.05 4.49 -23.23
N ASP A 24 15.35 5.77 -23.45
CA ASP A 24 15.52 6.32 -24.79
C ASP A 24 16.74 5.69 -25.51
N LYS A 25 17.85 5.44 -24.80
CA LYS A 25 19.00 4.69 -25.36
C LYS A 25 18.62 3.26 -25.75
N SER A 26 17.93 2.54 -24.83
CA SER A 26 17.47 1.17 -25.11
C SER A 26 16.52 1.13 -26.32
N LYS A 27 15.64 2.13 -26.45
CA LYS A 27 14.78 2.27 -27.61
C LYS A 27 15.56 2.43 -28.92
N ILE A 28 16.59 3.28 -28.92
CA ILE A 28 17.46 3.49 -30.08
C ILE A 28 18.24 2.21 -30.44
N GLU A 29 18.70 1.46 -29.43
CA GLU A 29 19.41 0.19 -29.66
C GLU A 29 18.50 -0.87 -30.27
N GLU A 30 17.27 -1.01 -29.80
CA GLU A 30 16.28 -1.95 -30.37
C GLU A 30 15.88 -1.54 -31.79
N GLN A 31 15.70 -0.24 -32.07
CA GLN A 31 15.47 0.25 -33.43
C GLN A 31 16.65 -0.08 -34.37
N LYS A 32 17.89 0.10 -33.92
CA LYS A 32 19.08 -0.27 -34.72
C LYS A 32 19.13 -1.77 -34.99
N LYS A 33 18.75 -2.61 -34.01
CA LYS A 33 18.68 -4.06 -34.21
C LYS A 33 17.59 -4.44 -35.21
N ALA A 34 16.40 -3.83 -35.13
CA ALA A 34 15.30 -4.07 -36.05
C ALA A 34 15.70 -3.72 -37.51
N VAL A 35 16.31 -2.57 -37.73
CA VAL A 35 16.82 -2.17 -39.05
C VAL A 35 17.87 -3.12 -39.60
N ARG A 36 18.81 -3.58 -38.77
CA ARG A 36 19.83 -4.57 -39.17
C ARG A 36 19.22 -5.93 -39.54
N ALA A 37 18.08 -6.28 -38.93
CA ALA A 37 17.34 -7.51 -39.20
C ALA A 37 16.34 -7.36 -40.38
N GLY A 38 16.30 -6.18 -41.04
CA GLY A 38 15.41 -5.92 -42.18
C GLY A 38 13.96 -5.60 -41.81
N TYR A 39 13.70 -5.29 -40.55
CA TYR A 39 12.39 -4.85 -40.06
C TYR A 39 12.25 -3.33 -40.09
N ASP A 40 11.00 -2.86 -40.08
CA ASP A 40 10.69 -1.43 -40.05
C ASP A 40 11.13 -0.78 -38.73
N MET A 41 11.59 0.48 -38.79
CA MET A 41 12.02 1.26 -37.61
C MET A 41 10.93 1.50 -36.57
N ASP A 42 9.68 1.37 -36.99
CA ASP A 42 8.51 1.59 -36.09
C ASP A 42 8.19 0.39 -35.19
N ILE A 43 8.86 -0.74 -35.38
CA ILE A 43 8.70 -1.92 -34.52
C ILE A 43 9.52 -1.73 -33.24
N ILE A 44 8.89 -1.06 -32.27
CA ILE A 44 9.41 -0.91 -30.91
C ILE A 44 8.67 -1.89 -30.00
N PRO A 45 9.37 -2.63 -29.12
CA PRO A 45 8.69 -3.41 -28.08
C PRO A 45 7.69 -2.52 -27.34
N SER A 46 6.44 -2.96 -27.26
CA SER A 46 5.32 -2.22 -26.60
C SER A 46 5.66 -1.76 -25.21
N ASP A 47 6.42 -2.59 -24.49
CA ASP A 47 6.82 -2.34 -23.11
C ASP A 47 7.74 -1.10 -22.99
N LEU A 48 8.72 -0.95 -23.90
CA LEU A 48 9.61 0.21 -23.91
C LEU A 48 8.88 1.52 -24.24
N ALA A 49 7.89 1.45 -25.11
CA ALA A 49 7.06 2.62 -25.45
C ALA A 49 6.21 3.03 -24.24
N THR A 50 5.58 2.07 -23.57
CA THR A 50 4.73 2.29 -22.41
C THR A 50 5.55 2.83 -21.24
N TYR A 51 6.67 2.18 -20.87
CA TYR A 51 7.54 2.64 -19.78
C TYR A 51 8.13 4.03 -20.04
N GLY A 52 8.47 4.34 -21.30
CA GLY A 52 8.93 5.66 -21.67
C GLY A 52 7.88 6.74 -21.47
N ALA A 53 6.62 6.47 -21.85
CA ALA A 53 5.51 7.38 -21.65
C ALA A 53 5.18 7.58 -20.15
N GLU A 54 5.14 6.50 -19.38
CA GLU A 54 4.92 6.54 -17.94
C GLU A 54 6.01 7.32 -17.19
N ALA A 55 7.28 7.11 -17.55
CA ALA A 55 8.40 7.82 -16.94
C ALA A 55 8.36 9.32 -17.23
N LYS A 56 7.96 9.72 -18.44
CA LYS A 56 7.76 11.14 -18.81
C LYS A 56 6.59 11.76 -18.05
N LYS A 57 5.48 11.03 -17.90
CA LYS A 57 4.34 11.47 -17.12
C LYS A 57 4.72 11.64 -15.64
N LEU A 58 5.43 10.67 -15.06
CA LEU A 58 5.94 10.78 -13.69
C LEU A 58 6.84 12.02 -13.53
N LEU A 59 7.74 12.30 -14.47
CA LEU A 59 8.58 13.49 -14.44
C LEU A 59 7.74 14.78 -14.45
N GLN A 60 6.71 14.84 -15.28
CA GLN A 60 5.78 15.96 -15.35
C GLN A 60 5.03 16.15 -14.03
N ASP A 61 4.53 15.08 -13.43
CA ASP A 61 3.83 15.11 -12.15
C ASP A 61 4.75 15.61 -11.01
N LEU A 62 6.00 15.16 -10.96
CA LEU A 62 7.01 15.65 -10.02
C LEU A 62 7.39 17.12 -10.20
N GLN A 63 7.32 17.65 -11.43
CA GLN A 63 7.70 19.02 -11.72
C GLN A 63 6.54 20.02 -11.65
N SER A 64 5.33 19.63 -12.05
CA SER A 64 4.21 20.54 -12.27
C SER A 64 3.06 20.39 -11.27
N ARG A 65 2.89 19.22 -10.64
CA ARG A 65 1.74 18.92 -9.79
C ARG A 65 2.04 18.90 -8.28
N ASN A 66 3.19 19.39 -7.88
CA ASN A 66 3.64 19.36 -6.48
C ASN A 66 3.66 17.94 -5.86
N GLU A 67 3.73 16.91 -6.71
CA GLU A 67 3.91 15.52 -6.28
C GLU A 67 5.34 15.32 -5.75
N ARG A 68 5.47 14.48 -4.73
CA ARG A 68 6.76 14.05 -4.19
C ARG A 68 6.92 12.55 -4.38
N MET A 69 8.16 12.10 -4.39
CA MET A 69 8.49 10.68 -4.49
C MET A 69 8.81 10.12 -3.12
N PHE A 70 8.29 8.94 -2.86
CA PHE A 70 8.56 8.15 -1.66
C PHE A 70 9.05 6.77 -2.06
N LEU A 71 9.93 6.21 -1.25
CA LEU A 71 10.32 4.81 -1.30
C LEU A 71 9.50 4.04 -0.27
N LEU A 72 8.85 3.00 -0.72
CA LEU A 72 7.93 2.21 0.08
C LEU A 72 8.41 0.77 0.16
N THR A 73 8.53 0.24 1.38
CA THR A 73 8.73 -1.18 1.66
C THR A 73 7.50 -1.72 2.37
N PHE A 74 6.88 -2.73 1.80
CA PHE A 74 5.75 -3.42 2.40
C PHE A 74 6.17 -4.81 2.85
N LEU A 75 6.05 -5.09 4.15
CA LEU A 75 6.45 -6.34 4.77
C LEU A 75 5.23 -7.04 5.37
N ILE A 76 5.12 -8.35 5.12
CA ILE A 76 4.10 -9.22 5.69
C ILE A 76 4.82 -10.25 6.56
N LEU A 77 4.56 -10.21 7.86
CA LEU A 77 5.06 -11.20 8.79
C LEU A 77 4.01 -12.30 8.94
N ASN A 78 4.37 -13.52 8.57
CA ASN A 78 3.55 -14.71 8.79
C ASN A 78 4.08 -15.46 10.01
N THR A 79 3.18 -15.83 10.92
CA THR A 79 3.50 -16.62 12.11
C THR A 79 2.58 -17.82 12.20
N ALA A 80 3.05 -18.90 12.80
CA ALA A 80 2.26 -20.09 13.05
C ALA A 80 2.91 -20.96 14.15
N ASP A 81 2.12 -21.83 14.77
CA ASP A 81 2.60 -22.73 15.82
C ASP A 81 3.35 -23.94 15.26
N THR A 82 3.12 -24.30 14.00
CA THR A 82 3.78 -25.43 13.32
C THR A 82 4.33 -25.03 11.96
N PRO A 83 5.44 -25.64 11.49
CA PRO A 83 5.99 -25.36 10.17
C PRO A 83 4.97 -25.58 9.03
N ARG A 84 4.18 -26.65 9.11
CA ARG A 84 3.15 -26.95 8.11
C ARG A 84 2.08 -25.85 8.02
N GLN A 85 1.67 -25.31 9.16
CA GLN A 85 0.72 -24.21 9.22
C GLN A 85 1.34 -22.92 8.67
N LEU A 86 2.62 -22.67 8.96
CA LEU A 86 3.36 -21.53 8.40
C LEU A 86 3.42 -21.58 6.87
N ASP A 87 3.74 -22.74 6.30
CA ASP A 87 3.76 -22.93 4.85
C ASP A 87 2.39 -22.67 4.21
N ASN A 88 1.33 -23.15 4.86
CA ASN A 88 -0.04 -22.87 4.42
C ASN A 88 -0.37 -21.37 4.46
N ASN A 89 0.01 -20.66 5.53
CA ASN A 89 -0.21 -19.22 5.65
C ASN A 89 0.54 -18.44 4.57
N ILE A 90 1.79 -18.81 4.30
CA ILE A 90 2.62 -18.22 3.24
C ILE A 90 1.97 -18.46 1.87
N PHE A 91 1.52 -19.68 1.59
CA PHE A 91 0.84 -20.00 0.34
C PHE A 91 -0.43 -19.19 0.15
N GLN A 92 -1.28 -19.09 1.18
CA GLN A 92 -2.51 -18.27 1.12
C GLN A 92 -2.19 -16.79 0.88
N THR A 93 -1.20 -16.25 1.60
CA THR A 93 -0.77 -14.85 1.44
C THR A 93 -0.27 -14.58 0.02
N SER A 94 0.53 -15.48 -0.53
CA SER A 94 1.04 -15.38 -1.91
C SER A 94 -0.08 -15.50 -2.94
N SER A 95 -1.05 -16.38 -2.71
CA SER A 95 -2.20 -16.55 -3.61
C SER A 95 -3.10 -15.31 -3.64
N ILE A 96 -3.31 -14.68 -2.48
CA ILE A 96 -4.06 -13.42 -2.39
C ILE A 96 -3.31 -12.30 -3.13
N ALA A 97 -2.00 -12.18 -2.92
CA ALA A 97 -1.20 -11.18 -3.61
C ALA A 97 -1.23 -11.34 -5.13
N GLN A 98 -1.09 -12.57 -5.63
CA GLN A 98 -1.18 -12.89 -7.06
C GLN A 98 -2.54 -12.51 -7.67
N LYS A 99 -3.63 -12.72 -6.94
CA LYS A 99 -4.97 -12.32 -7.37
C LYS A 99 -5.07 -10.81 -7.66
N TYR A 100 -4.26 -10.00 -6.98
CA TYR A 100 -4.18 -8.55 -7.16
C TYR A 100 -2.95 -8.10 -7.96
N ASN A 101 -2.35 -9.00 -8.73
CA ASN A 101 -1.14 -8.74 -9.54
C ASN A 101 0.05 -8.22 -8.72
N CYS A 102 0.14 -8.61 -7.46
CA CYS A 102 1.27 -8.28 -6.59
C CYS A 102 2.20 -9.49 -6.46
N ALA A 103 3.49 -9.29 -6.72
CA ALA A 103 4.51 -10.30 -6.48
C ALA A 103 5.06 -10.14 -5.05
N LEU A 104 5.07 -11.23 -4.28
CA LEU A 104 5.72 -11.30 -2.99
C LEU A 104 7.06 -12.02 -3.12
N THR A 105 8.09 -11.44 -2.54
CA THR A 105 9.42 -12.04 -2.45
C THR A 105 9.62 -12.53 -1.03
N ARG A 106 9.93 -13.81 -0.87
CA ARG A 106 10.33 -14.38 0.42
C ARG A 106 11.74 -13.86 0.76
N LEU A 107 11.93 -13.45 2.01
CA LEU A 107 13.20 -12.96 2.52
C LEU A 107 14.08 -14.15 2.98
N ASP A 108 14.60 -14.93 2.02
CA ASP A 108 15.51 -16.03 2.33
C ASP A 108 16.88 -15.47 2.71
N PHE A 109 17.46 -15.95 3.80
CA PHE A 109 18.71 -15.48 4.42
C PHE A 109 18.72 -14.01 4.89
N GLN A 110 17.54 -13.37 4.96
CA GLN A 110 17.32 -12.02 5.46
C GLN A 110 16.23 -12.01 6.54
N GLN A 111 16.08 -13.12 7.26
CA GLN A 111 14.99 -13.26 8.25
C GLN A 111 15.17 -12.34 9.44
N GLU A 112 16.42 -12.10 9.87
CA GLU A 112 16.74 -11.18 10.95
C GLU A 112 16.40 -9.74 10.59
N GLU A 113 16.87 -9.27 9.43
CA GLU A 113 16.57 -7.94 8.90
C GLU A 113 15.07 -7.76 8.67
N GLY A 114 14.39 -8.80 8.16
CA GLY A 114 12.95 -8.82 7.97
C GLY A 114 12.18 -8.72 9.28
N LEU A 115 12.60 -9.46 10.31
CA LEU A 115 11.99 -9.40 11.63
C LEU A 115 12.21 -8.01 12.27
N MET A 116 13.44 -7.51 12.28
CA MET A 116 13.76 -6.21 12.84
C MET A 116 12.99 -5.09 12.14
N SER A 117 12.85 -5.16 10.82
CA SER A 117 12.03 -4.21 10.05
C SER A 117 10.53 -4.39 10.28
N SER A 118 10.08 -5.54 10.76
CA SER A 118 8.68 -5.81 11.08
C SER A 118 8.27 -5.32 12.48
N LEU A 119 9.22 -5.02 13.34
CA LEU A 119 8.96 -4.44 14.65
C LEU A 119 8.71 -2.92 14.54
N PRO A 120 7.89 -2.32 15.44
CA PRO A 120 7.57 -0.89 15.40
C PRO A 120 8.73 -0.01 15.94
N LEU A 121 9.95 -0.29 15.50
CA LEU A 121 11.17 0.42 15.91
C LEU A 121 11.55 1.58 14.98
N GLY A 122 10.79 1.77 13.89
CA GLY A 122 11.09 2.82 12.91
C GLY A 122 12.31 2.53 12.02
N LEU A 123 12.84 1.30 12.06
CA LEU A 123 13.98 0.87 11.26
C LEU A 123 13.52 0.04 10.09
N ASN A 124 14.08 0.29 8.89
CA ASN A 124 13.93 -0.55 7.72
C ASN A 124 15.30 -1.00 7.24
N GLN A 125 15.59 -2.28 7.35
CA GLN A 125 16.84 -2.91 6.92
C GLN A 125 16.69 -3.62 5.57
N ILE A 126 15.49 -3.60 4.98
CA ILE A 126 15.19 -4.27 3.71
C ILE A 126 15.34 -3.28 2.56
N GLU A 127 16.19 -3.61 1.60
CA GLU A 127 16.46 -2.76 0.43
C GLU A 127 15.41 -2.87 -0.69
N ILE A 128 14.46 -3.82 -0.58
CA ILE A 128 13.38 -3.97 -1.56
C ILE A 128 12.40 -2.79 -1.39
N GLN A 129 12.52 -1.82 -2.28
CA GLN A 129 11.76 -0.58 -2.22
C GLN A 129 11.03 -0.31 -3.53
N ARG A 130 9.81 0.22 -3.43
CA ARG A 130 9.03 0.69 -4.57
C ARG A 130 8.87 2.21 -4.52
N GLY A 131 9.22 2.88 -5.62
CA GLY A 131 8.96 4.31 -5.76
C GLY A 131 7.48 4.59 -6.00
N LEU A 132 6.86 5.42 -5.17
CA LEU A 132 5.48 5.86 -5.30
C LEU A 132 5.40 7.38 -5.17
N THR A 133 4.38 7.98 -5.79
CA THR A 133 4.08 9.40 -5.65
C THR A 133 3.21 9.69 -4.43
N THR A 134 3.10 10.97 -4.04
CA THR A 134 2.25 11.42 -2.91
C THR A 134 0.82 10.88 -3.02
N SER A 135 0.21 10.99 -4.19
CA SER A 135 -1.17 10.52 -4.44
C SER A 135 -1.30 9.02 -4.19
N SER A 136 -0.31 8.22 -4.62
CA SER A 136 -0.31 6.78 -4.43
C SER A 136 -0.07 6.39 -2.97
N VAL A 137 0.79 7.11 -2.26
CA VAL A 137 1.08 6.85 -0.83
C VAL A 137 -0.09 7.26 0.06
N ALA A 138 -0.84 8.29 -0.32
CA ALA A 138 -2.01 8.76 0.43
C ALA A 138 -3.08 7.67 0.62
N ILE A 139 -3.17 6.70 -0.31
CA ILE A 139 -4.11 5.57 -0.20
C ILE A 139 -3.80 4.68 1.02
N PHE A 140 -2.53 4.62 1.44
CA PHE A 140 -2.12 3.81 2.59
C PHE A 140 -2.34 4.50 3.94
N VAL A 141 -2.78 5.76 3.95
CA VAL A 141 -3.12 6.42 5.21
C VAL A 141 -4.36 5.73 5.79
N PRO A 142 -4.22 5.11 6.98
CA PRO A 142 -5.34 4.38 7.58
C PRO A 142 -6.38 5.36 8.12
N PHE A 143 -7.28 5.81 7.26
CA PHE A 143 -8.49 6.49 7.71
C PHE A 143 -9.41 5.44 8.33
N THR A 144 -9.10 5.04 9.56
CA THR A 144 -9.95 4.12 10.31
C THR A 144 -11.04 4.91 11.01
N THR A 145 -12.29 4.59 10.70
CA THR A 145 -13.40 4.95 11.55
C THR A 145 -13.38 4.06 12.79
N GLN A 146 -13.66 4.63 13.94
CA GLN A 146 -13.79 3.83 15.14
C GLN A 146 -15.08 3.01 15.02
N GLU A 147 -14.92 1.71 14.80
CA GLU A 147 -16.02 0.75 14.71
C GLU A 147 -16.29 0.14 16.09
N LEU A 148 -17.56 0.06 16.44
CA LEU A 148 -18.00 -0.59 17.66
C LEU A 148 -19.06 -1.63 17.31
N PHE A 149 -18.63 -2.85 17.11
CA PHE A 149 -19.49 -3.96 16.80
C PHE A 149 -19.17 -5.15 17.71
N GLN A 150 -20.11 -5.48 18.58
CA GLN A 150 -20.03 -6.66 19.44
C GLN A 150 -21.20 -7.56 19.09
N SER A 151 -20.90 -8.82 18.78
CA SER A 151 -21.90 -9.85 18.50
C SER A 151 -22.18 -10.65 19.78
N GLY A 152 -23.42 -10.69 20.19
CA GLY A 152 -23.84 -11.47 21.36
C GLY A 152 -25.36 -11.39 21.55
N SER A 153 -25.94 -12.33 22.29
CA SER A 153 -27.37 -12.38 22.56
C SER A 153 -27.88 -11.17 23.35
N GLU A 154 -26.99 -10.41 23.97
CA GLU A 154 -27.28 -9.25 24.80
C GLU A 154 -26.77 -7.93 24.19
N ALA A 155 -26.23 -7.98 22.98
CA ALA A 155 -25.79 -6.78 22.26
C ALA A 155 -26.99 -5.93 21.83
N LEU A 156 -27.00 -4.66 22.21
CA LEU A 156 -28.03 -3.70 21.87
C LEU A 156 -27.61 -2.88 20.62
N TYR A 157 -28.58 -2.64 19.76
CA TYR A 157 -28.40 -1.74 18.64
C TYR A 157 -28.46 -0.29 19.09
N TYR A 158 -27.43 0.50 18.80
CA TYR A 158 -27.33 1.92 19.13
C TYR A 158 -27.53 2.84 17.95
N GLY A 159 -27.27 2.37 16.74
CA GLY A 159 -27.41 3.18 15.53
C GLY A 159 -26.48 2.73 14.42
N ILE A 160 -26.27 3.63 13.48
CA ILE A 160 -25.37 3.47 12.34
C ILE A 160 -24.24 4.50 12.47
N ASN A 161 -23.01 4.06 12.24
CA ASN A 161 -21.86 4.95 12.19
C ASN A 161 -22.00 5.93 11.02
N ALA A 162 -21.96 7.22 11.31
CA ALA A 162 -22.20 8.27 10.31
C ALA A 162 -21.15 8.32 9.17
N LEU A 163 -19.96 7.74 9.39
CA LEU A 163 -18.88 7.73 8.41
C LEU A 163 -18.83 6.45 7.61
N SER A 164 -18.96 5.29 8.26
CA SER A 164 -18.83 3.98 7.61
C SER A 164 -20.15 3.33 7.22
N ASN A 165 -21.28 3.85 7.71
CA ASN A 165 -22.63 3.24 7.60
C ASN A 165 -22.72 1.82 8.22
N ASN A 166 -21.76 1.42 9.04
CA ASN A 166 -21.78 0.16 9.75
C ASN A 166 -22.65 0.24 11.00
N LEU A 167 -23.23 -0.90 11.40
CA LEU A 167 -24.04 -1.00 12.60
C LEU A 167 -23.18 -0.78 13.86
N ILE A 168 -23.69 0.02 14.79
CA ILE A 168 -23.13 0.15 16.13
C ILE A 168 -23.93 -0.76 17.06
N MET A 169 -23.31 -1.83 17.49
CA MET A 169 -23.88 -2.80 18.42
C MET A 169 -22.95 -2.98 19.61
N VAL A 170 -23.51 -2.87 20.83
CA VAL A 170 -22.73 -2.92 22.05
C VAL A 170 -23.38 -3.84 23.08
N ASP A 171 -22.63 -4.81 23.56
CA ASP A 171 -22.98 -5.53 24.78
C ASP A 171 -22.41 -4.78 25.99
N ARG A 172 -23.28 -4.08 26.70
CA ARG A 172 -22.88 -3.25 27.84
C ARG A 172 -22.30 -4.05 28.99
N LYS A 173 -22.65 -5.35 29.10
CA LYS A 173 -22.08 -6.23 30.13
C LYS A 173 -20.60 -6.53 29.93
N LEU A 174 -20.12 -6.44 28.69
CA LEU A 174 -18.71 -6.61 28.35
C LEU A 174 -17.87 -5.33 28.57
N LEU A 175 -18.54 -4.20 28.82
CA LEU A 175 -17.82 -2.95 29.08
C LEU A 175 -17.28 -2.93 30.51
N LYS A 176 -16.09 -2.39 30.70
CA LYS A 176 -15.46 -2.19 32.00
C LYS A 176 -16.34 -1.31 32.94
N ASN A 177 -17.09 -0.38 32.36
CA ASN A 177 -18.10 0.43 33.04
C ASN A 177 -19.38 0.48 32.21
N PRO A 178 -20.43 -0.29 32.57
CA PRO A 178 -21.67 -0.37 31.80
C PRO A 178 -22.62 0.81 32.01
N ASN A 179 -22.32 1.72 32.92
CA ASN A 179 -23.18 2.85 33.23
C ASN A 179 -23.14 3.88 32.09
N GLY A 180 -24.31 4.41 31.73
CA GLY A 180 -24.47 5.46 30.73
C GLY A 180 -25.40 6.54 31.24
N LEU A 181 -25.10 7.78 30.89
CA LEU A 181 -25.95 8.96 31.22
C LEU A 181 -26.38 9.62 29.92
N ILE A 182 -27.70 9.74 29.75
CA ILE A 182 -28.30 10.43 28.60
C ILE A 182 -28.92 11.73 29.09
N LEU A 183 -28.35 12.85 28.67
CA LEU A 183 -28.81 14.17 29.00
C LEU A 183 -29.42 14.83 27.75
N GLY A 184 -30.50 15.61 27.98
CA GLY A 184 -31.12 16.34 26.91
C GLY A 184 -32.11 17.37 27.47
N THR A 185 -32.27 18.47 26.76
CA THR A 185 -33.28 19.48 27.09
C THR A 185 -34.71 18.96 26.87
N PRO A 186 -35.73 19.51 27.52
CA PRO A 186 -37.11 19.16 27.22
C PRO A 186 -37.43 19.34 25.73
N GLY A 187 -38.09 18.35 25.13
CA GLY A 187 -38.39 18.35 23.69
C GLY A 187 -37.28 17.84 22.75
N SER A 188 -36.11 17.41 23.27
CA SER A 188 -35.01 16.88 22.45
C SER A 188 -35.19 15.44 21.97
N GLY A 189 -36.34 14.81 22.24
CA GLY A 189 -36.62 13.45 21.79
C GLY A 189 -35.97 12.32 22.60
N LYS A 190 -35.41 12.60 23.80
CA LYS A 190 -34.71 11.55 24.60
C LYS A 190 -35.62 10.47 25.16
N SER A 191 -36.93 10.70 25.23
CA SER A 191 -37.94 9.82 25.88
C SER A 191 -38.89 9.17 24.87
N PHE A 192 -38.48 9.03 23.62
CA PHE A 192 -39.26 8.30 22.60
C PHE A 192 -38.85 6.87 22.56
#